data_5eefdc4d48adc927a33a270a1e279f41
#
_entry.id   5eefdc4d48adc927a33a270a1e279f41
#
_cell.length_a   1.000
_cell.length_b   1.000
_cell.length_c   1.000
_cell.angle_alpha   90.00
_cell.angle_beta   90.00
_cell.angle_gamma   90.00
#
_symmetry.space_group_name_H-M   'P 1'
#
loop_
_entity.id
_entity.type
_entity.pdbx_description
1 polymer ?
#
loop_
_entity_poly.entity_id
_entity_poly.type
_entity_poly.pdbx_seq_one_letter_code
_entity_poly.pdbx_strand_id
1 'polypeptide(L)'
;MRFHGFHAATLAVLAVLAAHPAVAKTISVSSTTPDANEKLQEALILAKPGDIVQLGAGVWKLVDGLSLDVANVTVRGAGAGEGGSILDFTGQQGAGEGLLVTSDDVYLTNFAVLNTKGDGIKSKGADRIVYHKLRVEWTAGPKETNGAYGIYPVESTDVLIDSVFVRGASDAGIYVGQSKNIVVRDSIATENVAGIEIENSYDADVHDNIATKNTGGILVFDLPSLPMQGGHNVRIFENIVNDNSTPNFAPKGNIVASVPTGTGVLVMANRHVEIFDNVLADNGTANVMIVGYRYEHKDAKYQPLPRDIVVRGNQHGKAGYAPAFEGGAQIA
;
A
#
# COMPACT_ATOMS: atom_id res chain seq x y z
N MET A 1 -26.74 81.39 13.81
CA MET A 1 -25.86 80.71 12.84
C MET A 1 -25.96 79.22 13.07
N ARG A 2 -26.63 78.51 12.15
CA ARG A 2 -26.74 77.01 12.19
C ARG A 2 -25.79 76.43 11.17
N PHE A 3 -24.84 75.64 11.58
CA PHE A 3 -23.95 74.85 10.71
C PHE A 3 -24.62 73.54 10.40
N HIS A 4 -24.83 73.21 9.14
CA HIS A 4 -25.31 71.94 8.64
C HIS A 4 -24.04 71.09 8.33
N GLY A 5 -23.85 69.98 9.03
CA GLY A 5 -22.82 68.98 8.71
C GLY A 5 -23.32 68.02 7.63
N PHE A 6 -22.63 67.95 6.51
CA PHE A 6 -22.82 66.93 5.47
C PHE A 6 -22.12 65.66 5.88
N HIS A 7 -22.88 64.55 6.03
CA HIS A 7 -22.34 63.23 6.17
C HIS A 7 -22.20 62.59 4.80
N ALA A 8 -20.98 62.39 4.34
CA ALA A 8 -20.70 61.60 3.15
C ALA A 8 -20.73 60.10 3.52
N ALA A 9 -21.71 59.38 3.00
CA ALA A 9 -21.77 57.91 3.14
C ALA A 9 -20.91 57.28 2.04
N THR A 10 -19.81 56.66 2.43
CA THR A 10 -18.93 55.88 1.52
C THR A 10 -19.54 54.49 1.32
N LEU A 11 -20.06 54.20 0.14
CA LEU A 11 -20.51 52.87 -0.27
C LEU A 11 -19.27 52.02 -0.56
N ALA A 12 -18.98 51.05 0.30
CA ALA A 12 -18.01 49.99 0.02
C ALA A 12 -18.66 48.90 -0.84
N VAL A 13 -18.28 48.81 -2.10
CA VAL A 13 -18.68 47.73 -2.99
C VAL A 13 -17.83 46.50 -2.68
N LEU A 14 -18.40 45.53 -1.97
CA LEU A 14 -17.80 44.23 -1.84
C LEU A 14 -17.93 43.50 -3.19
N ALA A 15 -16.82 43.37 -3.91
CA ALA A 15 -16.72 42.46 -5.06
C ALA A 15 -16.66 41.00 -4.53
N VAL A 16 -17.79 40.32 -4.59
CA VAL A 16 -17.84 38.86 -4.36
C VAL A 16 -17.20 38.21 -5.60
N LEU A 17 -15.95 37.80 -5.49
CA LEU A 17 -15.33 36.91 -6.48
C LEU A 17 -16.06 35.56 -6.41
N ALA A 18 -16.97 35.33 -7.33
CA ALA A 18 -17.58 34.03 -7.55
C ALA A 18 -16.47 33.08 -8.03
N ALA A 19 -15.95 32.24 -7.12
CA ALA A 19 -15.12 31.13 -7.49
C ALA A 19 -15.96 30.20 -8.37
N HIS A 20 -15.75 30.25 -9.68
CA HIS A 20 -16.32 29.25 -10.58
C HIS A 20 -15.67 27.93 -10.25
N PRO A 21 -16.42 26.83 -10.02
CA PRO A 21 -15.81 25.51 -9.90
C PRO A 21 -15.02 25.24 -11.19
N ALA A 22 -13.74 24.97 -11.05
CA ALA A 22 -12.92 24.55 -12.19
C ALA A 22 -13.57 23.31 -12.80
N VAL A 23 -13.88 23.35 -14.08
CA VAL A 23 -14.41 22.18 -14.80
C VAL A 23 -13.29 21.15 -14.86
N ALA A 24 -13.52 19.97 -14.30
CA ALA A 24 -12.60 18.84 -14.35
C ALA A 24 -12.18 18.55 -15.80
N LYS A 25 -10.89 18.46 -16.03
CA LYS A 25 -10.30 18.23 -17.36
C LYS A 25 -9.71 16.82 -17.43
N THR A 26 -9.83 16.19 -18.59
CA THR A 26 -9.05 14.97 -18.88
C THR A 26 -7.81 15.36 -19.69
N ILE A 27 -6.64 15.09 -19.11
CA ILE A 27 -5.32 15.24 -19.73
C ILE A 27 -4.90 13.87 -20.25
N SER A 28 -5.03 13.64 -21.56
CA SER A 28 -4.70 12.33 -22.15
C SER A 28 -3.27 12.32 -22.66
N VAL A 29 -2.50 11.30 -22.24
CA VAL A 29 -1.12 11.07 -22.70
C VAL A 29 -1.06 9.69 -23.33
N SER A 30 -0.42 9.57 -24.50
CA SER A 30 -0.25 8.30 -25.21
C SER A 30 1.18 7.77 -25.04
N SER A 31 1.33 6.46 -24.84
CA SER A 31 2.62 5.77 -24.78
C SER A 31 3.43 5.85 -26.08
N THR A 32 2.78 6.16 -27.21
CA THR A 32 3.40 6.28 -28.54
C THR A 32 3.78 7.70 -28.93
N THR A 33 3.47 8.69 -28.07
CA THR A 33 3.84 10.08 -28.32
C THR A 33 5.38 10.23 -28.18
N PRO A 34 6.06 10.99 -29.02
CA PRO A 34 7.46 11.37 -28.75
C PRO A 34 7.57 11.99 -27.36
N ASP A 35 8.62 11.64 -26.61
CA ASP A 35 8.85 12.10 -25.24
C ASP A 35 7.69 11.78 -24.27
N ALA A 36 7.09 10.59 -24.45
CA ALA A 36 5.90 10.15 -23.70
C ALA A 36 6.12 10.21 -22.17
N ASN A 37 7.34 9.90 -21.72
CA ASN A 37 7.68 9.86 -20.30
C ASN A 37 7.69 11.28 -19.70
N GLU A 38 8.33 12.23 -20.38
CA GLU A 38 8.35 13.64 -19.97
C GLU A 38 6.93 14.22 -19.98
N LYS A 39 6.15 13.92 -21.02
CA LYS A 39 4.76 14.38 -21.13
C LYS A 39 3.86 13.79 -20.05
N LEU A 40 4.09 12.54 -19.64
CA LEU A 40 3.37 11.96 -18.53
C LEU A 40 3.71 12.68 -17.22
N GLN A 41 4.98 12.88 -16.93
CA GLN A 41 5.40 13.62 -15.75
C GLN A 41 4.90 15.07 -15.78
N GLU A 42 4.95 15.74 -16.93
CA GLU A 42 4.39 17.08 -17.12
C GLU A 42 2.88 17.10 -16.84
N ALA A 43 2.13 16.10 -17.32
CA ALA A 43 0.69 15.99 -17.07
C ALA A 43 0.38 15.82 -15.58
N LEU A 44 1.18 15.03 -14.84
CA LEU A 44 1.04 14.86 -13.39
C LEU A 44 1.35 16.15 -12.62
N ILE A 45 2.35 16.94 -13.06
CA ILE A 45 2.72 18.23 -12.43
C ILE A 45 1.71 19.33 -12.73
N LEU A 46 1.18 19.39 -13.96
CA LEU A 46 0.30 20.46 -14.42
C LEU A 46 -1.18 20.18 -14.18
N ALA A 47 -1.53 18.99 -13.69
CA ALA A 47 -2.90 18.66 -13.28
C ALA A 47 -3.40 19.66 -12.23
N LYS A 48 -4.69 19.88 -12.20
CA LYS A 48 -5.37 20.70 -11.20
C LYS A 48 -6.35 19.85 -10.40
N PRO A 49 -6.71 20.26 -9.19
CA PRO A 49 -7.74 19.57 -8.43
C PRO A 49 -9.00 19.32 -9.24
N GLY A 50 -9.43 18.05 -9.29
CA GLY A 50 -10.53 17.54 -10.09
C GLY A 50 -10.14 16.97 -11.46
N ASP A 51 -8.91 17.16 -11.92
CA ASP A 51 -8.48 16.67 -13.23
C ASP A 51 -8.26 15.14 -13.24
N ILE A 52 -8.36 14.58 -14.44
CA ILE A 52 -8.05 13.19 -14.73
C ILE A 52 -6.82 13.13 -15.63
N VAL A 53 -5.74 12.53 -15.18
CA VAL A 53 -4.60 12.16 -16.03
C VAL A 53 -4.89 10.77 -16.60
N GLN A 54 -5.20 10.73 -17.91
CA GLN A 54 -5.55 9.51 -18.62
C GLN A 54 -4.33 8.94 -19.33
N LEU A 55 -3.88 7.77 -18.86
CA LEU A 55 -2.81 7.01 -19.51
C LEU A 55 -3.39 6.23 -20.72
N GLY A 56 -2.85 6.44 -21.88
CA GLY A 56 -3.17 5.62 -23.05
C GLY A 56 -2.67 4.18 -22.89
N ALA A 57 -3.32 3.26 -23.61
CA ALA A 57 -2.89 1.87 -23.67
C ALA A 57 -1.47 1.75 -24.27
N GLY A 58 -0.77 0.70 -23.88
CA GLY A 58 0.58 0.37 -24.36
C GLY A 58 1.60 0.30 -23.20
N VAL A 59 2.83 -0.05 -23.57
CA VAL A 59 3.94 -0.18 -22.64
C VAL A 59 4.75 1.11 -22.63
N TRP A 60 4.88 1.70 -21.47
CA TRP A 60 5.67 2.89 -21.19
C TRP A 60 7.04 2.46 -20.64
N LYS A 61 8.11 2.71 -21.36
CA LYS A 61 9.48 2.40 -20.92
C LYS A 61 10.02 3.57 -20.12
N LEU A 62 10.02 3.47 -18.81
CA LEU A 62 10.36 4.53 -17.86
C LEU A 62 11.75 4.29 -17.27
N VAL A 63 12.58 5.31 -17.29
CA VAL A 63 13.95 5.28 -16.70
C VAL A 63 14.02 6.03 -15.37
N ASP A 64 13.06 6.90 -15.10
CA ASP A 64 12.92 7.65 -13.85
C ASP A 64 11.56 7.42 -13.23
N GLY A 65 11.48 7.58 -11.91
CA GLY A 65 10.21 7.53 -11.18
C GLY A 65 9.29 8.69 -11.55
N LEU A 66 8.00 8.47 -11.38
CA LEU A 66 6.95 9.49 -11.55
C LEU A 66 6.55 10.07 -10.20
N SER A 67 6.13 11.33 -10.18
CA SER A 67 5.62 11.98 -8.97
C SER A 67 4.33 12.74 -9.22
N LEU A 68 3.41 12.67 -8.26
CA LEU A 68 2.15 13.42 -8.21
C LEU A 68 2.04 14.12 -6.86
N ASP A 69 2.06 15.45 -6.88
CA ASP A 69 1.91 16.33 -5.71
C ASP A 69 0.77 17.34 -5.93
N VAL A 70 -0.36 16.86 -6.46
CA VAL A 70 -1.57 17.66 -6.67
C VAL A 70 -2.75 16.89 -6.10
N ALA A 71 -3.45 17.52 -5.16
CA ALA A 71 -4.61 16.91 -4.52
C ALA A 71 -5.83 16.80 -5.45
N ASN A 72 -6.70 15.84 -5.14
CA ASN A 72 -7.95 15.61 -5.87
C ASN A 72 -7.73 15.34 -7.36
N VAL A 73 -6.77 14.48 -7.68
CA VAL A 73 -6.45 14.05 -9.05
C VAL A 73 -6.74 12.56 -9.22
N THR A 74 -7.33 12.21 -10.35
CA THR A 74 -7.45 10.80 -10.77
C THR A 74 -6.36 10.47 -11.79
N VAL A 75 -5.57 9.42 -11.54
CA VAL A 75 -4.69 8.81 -12.55
C VAL A 75 -5.35 7.52 -13.02
N ARG A 76 -5.72 7.48 -14.29
CA ARG A 76 -6.49 6.37 -14.86
C ARG A 76 -5.81 5.77 -16.09
N GLY A 77 -5.56 4.48 -16.07
CA GLY A 77 -5.11 3.73 -17.23
C GLY A 77 -6.24 3.12 -18.06
N ALA A 78 -5.87 2.44 -19.12
CA ALA A 78 -6.78 1.69 -19.99
C ALA A 78 -6.99 0.24 -19.53
N GLY A 79 -6.36 -0.16 -18.43
CA GLY A 79 -6.36 -1.49 -17.85
C GLY A 79 -5.00 -1.86 -17.29
N ALA A 80 -4.96 -2.79 -16.32
CA ALA A 80 -3.72 -3.27 -15.71
C ALA A 80 -3.18 -4.57 -16.34
N GLY A 81 -3.95 -5.18 -17.24
CA GLY A 81 -3.59 -6.41 -17.96
C GLY A 81 -2.87 -6.14 -19.28
N GLU A 82 -2.63 -7.23 -20.02
CA GLU A 82 -2.10 -7.16 -21.39
C GLU A 82 -2.95 -6.24 -22.27
N GLY A 83 -2.32 -5.39 -23.05
CA GLY A 83 -3.00 -4.36 -23.85
C GLY A 83 -3.48 -3.13 -23.07
N GLY A 84 -3.33 -3.11 -21.75
CA GLY A 84 -3.63 -1.95 -20.90
C GLY A 84 -2.52 -0.91 -20.85
N SER A 85 -2.53 -0.06 -19.82
CA SER A 85 -1.49 0.94 -19.57
C SER A 85 -0.43 0.34 -18.64
N ILE A 86 0.76 0.04 -19.17
CA ILE A 86 1.83 -0.68 -18.47
C ILE A 86 3.02 0.26 -18.28
N LEU A 87 3.23 0.73 -17.07
CA LEU A 87 4.40 1.52 -16.67
C LEU A 87 5.54 0.56 -16.33
N ASP A 88 6.47 0.36 -17.26
CA ASP A 88 7.58 -0.60 -17.13
C ASP A 88 8.88 0.13 -16.81
N PHE A 89 9.36 -0.08 -15.62
CA PHE A 89 10.61 0.49 -15.08
C PHE A 89 11.81 -0.42 -15.23
N THR A 90 11.75 -1.43 -16.13
CA THR A 90 12.94 -2.22 -16.45
C THR A 90 14.06 -1.33 -16.94
N GLY A 91 15.20 -1.28 -16.19
CA GLY A 91 16.29 -0.37 -16.50
C GLY A 91 16.20 1.02 -15.86
N GLN A 92 15.31 1.21 -14.89
CA GLN A 92 15.21 2.44 -14.10
C GLN A 92 16.59 2.88 -13.55
N GLN A 93 16.93 4.15 -13.70
CA GLN A 93 18.22 4.73 -13.29
C GLN A 93 18.07 5.74 -12.15
N GLY A 94 16.99 6.50 -12.14
CA GLY A 94 16.71 7.55 -11.16
C GLY A 94 16.24 7.06 -9.80
N ALA A 95 15.26 7.77 -9.20
CA ALA A 95 14.61 7.40 -7.94
C ALA A 95 14.05 6.00 -8.01
N GLY A 96 14.08 5.30 -6.89
CA GLY A 96 13.71 3.87 -6.84
C GLY A 96 12.21 3.61 -7.02
N GLU A 97 11.35 4.55 -6.63
CA GLU A 97 9.89 4.40 -6.73
C GLU A 97 9.40 4.46 -8.17
N GLY A 98 8.35 3.72 -8.49
CA GLY A 98 7.66 3.82 -9.76
C GLY A 98 6.77 5.06 -9.83
N LEU A 99 5.86 5.20 -8.87
CA LEU A 99 5.01 6.40 -8.70
C LEU A 99 5.00 6.82 -7.23
N LEU A 100 5.41 8.05 -6.97
CA LEU A 100 5.30 8.71 -5.66
C LEU A 100 4.09 9.65 -5.65
N VAL A 101 3.23 9.53 -4.62
CA VAL A 101 2.09 10.42 -4.37
C VAL A 101 2.26 11.08 -3.01
N THR A 102 2.18 12.41 -2.95
CA THR A 102 2.34 13.20 -1.70
C THR A 102 1.15 14.11 -1.41
N SER A 103 0.04 13.90 -2.08
CA SER A 103 -1.16 14.74 -1.99
C SER A 103 -2.41 13.93 -1.67
N ASP A 104 -3.38 14.59 -1.08
CA ASP A 104 -4.67 14.05 -0.66
C ASP A 104 -5.67 13.85 -1.81
N ASP A 105 -6.71 13.03 -1.53
CA ASP A 105 -7.86 12.84 -2.44
C ASP A 105 -7.45 12.28 -3.81
N VAL A 106 -6.42 11.42 -3.85
CA VAL A 106 -5.92 10.83 -5.11
C VAL A 106 -6.58 9.48 -5.38
N TYR A 107 -7.03 9.29 -6.62
CA TYR A 107 -7.59 8.03 -7.10
C TYR A 107 -6.73 7.44 -8.21
N LEU A 108 -6.08 6.31 -7.94
CA LEU A 108 -5.21 5.57 -8.87
C LEU A 108 -5.95 4.34 -9.38
N THR A 109 -6.12 4.19 -10.72
CA THR A 109 -6.91 3.07 -11.22
C THR A 109 -6.53 2.58 -12.62
N ASN A 110 -6.69 1.27 -12.84
CA ASN A 110 -6.62 0.61 -14.15
C ASN A 110 -5.28 0.76 -14.87
N PHE A 111 -4.15 0.60 -14.19
CA PHE A 111 -2.83 0.52 -14.83
C PHE A 111 -1.91 -0.46 -14.07
N ALA A 112 -0.81 -0.83 -14.71
CA ALA A 112 0.23 -1.65 -14.11
C ALA A 112 1.53 -0.85 -13.91
N VAL A 113 2.27 -1.21 -12.85
CA VAL A 113 3.64 -0.76 -12.57
C VAL A 113 4.53 -1.99 -12.48
N LEU A 114 5.55 -2.08 -13.33
CA LEU A 114 6.41 -3.25 -13.42
C LEU A 114 7.86 -2.91 -13.15
N ASN A 115 8.56 -3.83 -12.47
CA ASN A 115 10.02 -3.91 -12.39
C ASN A 115 10.70 -2.64 -11.85
N THR A 116 10.10 -1.98 -10.88
CA THR A 116 10.72 -0.84 -10.21
C THR A 116 11.97 -1.27 -9.43
N LYS A 117 12.95 -0.38 -9.30
CA LYS A 117 14.14 -0.60 -8.47
C LYS A 117 13.82 -0.63 -6.98
N GLY A 118 12.94 0.27 -6.56
CA GLY A 118 12.43 0.39 -5.21
C GLY A 118 10.93 0.11 -5.18
N ASP A 119 10.19 0.91 -4.44
CA ASP A 119 8.74 0.72 -4.24
C ASP A 119 7.96 0.86 -5.56
N GLY A 120 6.91 0.08 -5.73
CA GLY A 120 6.05 0.15 -6.91
C GLY A 120 5.27 1.45 -6.95
N ILE A 121 4.27 1.57 -6.08
CA ILE A 121 3.48 2.80 -5.91
C ILE A 121 3.53 3.18 -4.43
N LYS A 122 4.16 4.29 -4.13
CA LYS A 122 4.30 4.84 -2.78
C LYS A 122 3.43 6.06 -2.61
N SER A 123 2.70 6.14 -1.50
CA SER A 123 2.15 7.41 -1.04
C SER A 123 2.67 7.75 0.34
N LYS A 124 2.96 9.02 0.58
CA LYS A 124 3.41 9.50 1.88
C LYS A 124 2.63 10.74 2.31
N GLY A 125 1.96 10.62 3.47
CA GLY A 125 1.12 11.69 4.00
C GLY A 125 -0.05 12.04 3.08
N ALA A 126 -0.52 11.09 2.26
CA ALA A 126 -1.62 11.27 1.32
C ALA A 126 -2.90 10.70 1.93
N ASP A 127 -3.77 11.56 2.40
CA ASP A 127 -5.05 11.18 2.99
C ASP A 127 -6.13 10.93 1.92
N ARG A 128 -7.10 10.05 2.21
CA ARG A 128 -8.22 9.70 1.31
C ARG A 128 -7.73 9.19 -0.05
N ILE A 129 -6.67 8.36 -0.02
CA ILE A 129 -6.08 7.77 -1.23
C ILE A 129 -6.74 6.43 -1.57
N VAL A 130 -6.98 6.21 -2.85
CA VAL A 130 -7.59 4.99 -3.38
C VAL A 130 -6.68 4.35 -4.43
N TYR A 131 -6.36 3.08 -4.20
CA TYR A 131 -5.70 2.19 -5.16
C TYR A 131 -6.73 1.17 -5.65
N HIS A 132 -7.12 1.25 -6.91
CA HIS A 132 -8.18 0.41 -7.43
C HIS A 132 -7.82 -0.23 -8.76
N LYS A 133 -7.95 -1.55 -8.87
CA LYS A 133 -7.66 -2.31 -10.11
C LYS A 133 -6.26 -2.02 -10.66
N LEU A 134 -5.27 -2.05 -9.79
CA LEU A 134 -3.86 -1.87 -10.14
C LEU A 134 -3.15 -3.22 -10.17
N ARG A 135 -2.05 -3.29 -10.91
CA ARG A 135 -1.11 -4.40 -10.87
C ARG A 135 0.30 -3.87 -10.62
N VAL A 136 0.98 -4.42 -9.60
CA VAL A 136 2.39 -4.13 -9.36
C VAL A 136 3.15 -5.45 -9.37
N GLU A 137 4.20 -5.55 -10.18
CA GLU A 137 4.85 -6.83 -10.39
C GLU A 137 6.34 -6.71 -10.73
N TRP A 138 7.15 -7.56 -10.14
CA TRP A 138 8.52 -7.87 -10.57
C TRP A 138 8.49 -9.14 -11.40
N THR A 139 8.53 -9.00 -12.71
CA THR A 139 8.24 -10.07 -13.67
C THR A 139 9.27 -11.19 -13.69
N ALA A 140 10.47 -10.95 -13.17
CA ALA A 140 11.52 -11.97 -13.04
C ALA A 140 11.33 -12.91 -11.85
N GLY A 141 10.22 -12.78 -11.09
CA GLY A 141 9.89 -13.57 -9.90
C GLY A 141 10.58 -13.09 -8.63
N PRO A 142 10.43 -13.82 -7.51
CA PRO A 142 10.97 -13.49 -6.20
C PRO A 142 12.50 -13.33 -6.21
N LYS A 143 13.00 -12.16 -5.79
CA LYS A 143 14.44 -11.87 -5.66
C LYS A 143 14.67 -10.82 -4.58
N GLU A 144 15.74 -10.98 -3.81
CA GLU A 144 16.21 -10.00 -2.82
C GLU A 144 16.45 -8.60 -3.42
N THR A 145 16.77 -8.53 -4.71
CA THR A 145 17.05 -7.28 -5.44
C THR A 145 15.82 -6.60 -6.01
N ASN A 146 14.64 -7.17 -5.86
CA ASN A 146 13.40 -6.51 -6.22
C ASN A 146 13.11 -5.33 -5.28
N GLY A 147 12.25 -4.42 -5.69
CA GLY A 147 11.78 -3.35 -4.80
C GLY A 147 11.10 -3.91 -3.55
N ALA A 148 11.12 -3.12 -2.48
CA ALA A 148 10.63 -3.54 -1.19
C ALA A 148 9.12 -3.72 -1.17
N TYR A 149 8.37 -2.71 -1.58
CA TYR A 149 6.92 -2.66 -1.44
C TYR A 149 6.21 -2.48 -2.79
N GLY A 150 5.14 -3.23 -3.00
CA GLY A 150 4.33 -3.08 -4.21
C GLY A 150 3.39 -1.88 -4.12
N ILE A 151 2.40 -1.92 -3.24
CA ILE A 151 1.53 -0.80 -2.86
C ILE A 151 1.95 -0.36 -1.46
N TYR A 152 2.31 0.92 -1.31
CA TYR A 152 2.95 1.43 -0.10
C TYR A 152 2.38 2.78 0.36
N PRO A 153 1.18 2.84 0.96
CA PRO A 153 0.76 4.00 1.74
C PRO A 153 1.45 4.04 3.10
N VAL A 154 1.97 5.21 3.46
CA VAL A 154 2.58 5.48 4.77
C VAL A 154 2.19 6.87 5.27
N GLU A 155 1.96 6.99 6.59
CA GLU A 155 1.56 8.25 7.24
C GLU A 155 0.26 8.83 6.65
N SER A 156 -0.71 7.97 6.33
CA SER A 156 -1.95 8.33 5.62
C SER A 156 -3.20 7.99 6.44
N THR A 157 -4.28 8.74 6.20
CA THR A 157 -5.60 8.48 6.79
C THR A 157 -6.62 8.22 5.68
N ASP A 158 -7.58 7.32 5.90
CA ASP A 158 -8.62 6.94 4.93
C ASP A 158 -8.00 6.31 3.66
N VAL A 159 -7.38 5.14 3.83
CA VAL A 159 -6.71 4.39 2.76
C VAL A 159 -7.62 3.27 2.26
N LEU A 160 -7.90 3.24 0.97
CA LEU A 160 -8.59 2.13 0.31
C LEU A 160 -7.68 1.46 -0.72
N ILE A 161 -7.45 0.15 -0.55
CA ILE A 161 -6.75 -0.71 -1.50
C ILE A 161 -7.75 -1.79 -1.93
N ASP A 162 -8.17 -1.75 -3.18
CA ASP A 162 -9.28 -2.55 -3.71
C ASP A 162 -8.93 -3.16 -5.06
N SER A 163 -9.11 -4.46 -5.19
CA SER A 163 -8.93 -5.19 -6.46
C SER A 163 -7.53 -5.04 -7.06
N VAL A 164 -6.48 -5.01 -6.23
CA VAL A 164 -5.09 -4.92 -6.71
C VAL A 164 -4.45 -6.31 -6.81
N PHE A 165 -3.48 -6.43 -7.72
CA PHE A 165 -2.63 -7.61 -7.84
C PHE A 165 -1.17 -7.21 -7.58
N VAL A 166 -0.50 -7.90 -6.65
CA VAL A 166 0.91 -7.62 -6.35
C VAL A 166 1.73 -8.90 -6.30
N ARG A 167 2.91 -8.87 -6.97
CA ARG A 167 3.79 -10.03 -7.05
C ARG A 167 5.27 -9.65 -7.02
N GLY A 168 6.04 -10.36 -6.20
CA GLY A 168 7.51 -10.37 -6.26
C GLY A 168 8.19 -9.32 -5.40
N ALA A 169 7.49 -8.62 -4.49
CA ALA A 169 8.08 -7.65 -3.56
C ALA A 169 9.03 -8.32 -2.57
N SER A 170 10.21 -7.71 -2.35
CA SER A 170 11.24 -8.26 -1.47
C SER A 170 11.01 -7.98 0.02
N ASP A 171 9.94 -7.25 0.34
CA ASP A 171 9.45 -7.01 1.69
C ASP A 171 7.95 -7.30 1.74
N ALA A 172 7.07 -6.39 1.34
CA ALA A 172 5.64 -6.67 1.32
C ALA A 172 4.97 -6.32 -0.01
N GLY A 173 4.08 -7.20 -0.50
CA GLY A 173 3.28 -6.91 -1.68
C GLY A 173 2.40 -5.69 -1.47
N ILE A 174 1.56 -5.73 -0.43
CA ILE A 174 0.75 -4.61 0.03
C ILE A 174 1.23 -4.27 1.44
N TYR A 175 1.78 -3.08 1.62
CA TYR A 175 2.21 -2.56 2.91
C TYR A 175 1.41 -1.32 3.26
N VAL A 176 0.88 -1.26 4.47
CA VAL A 176 0.25 -0.05 5.03
C VAL A 176 0.91 0.26 6.36
N GLY A 177 1.67 1.34 6.42
CA GLY A 177 2.42 1.72 7.61
C GLY A 177 2.01 3.06 8.20
N GLN A 178 1.98 3.13 9.54
CA GLN A 178 1.76 4.36 10.29
C GLN A 178 0.53 5.14 9.80
N SER A 179 -0.53 4.41 9.50
CA SER A 179 -1.74 4.91 8.84
C SER A 179 -2.99 4.58 9.64
N LYS A 180 -4.14 5.14 9.24
CA LYS A 180 -5.39 5.04 9.98
C LYS A 180 -6.59 4.95 9.05
N ASN A 181 -7.67 4.28 9.49
CA ASN A 181 -8.89 4.03 8.71
C ASN A 181 -8.55 3.36 7.36
N ILE A 182 -8.22 2.10 7.42
CA ILE A 182 -7.65 1.35 6.31
C ILE A 182 -8.60 0.25 5.87
N VAL A 183 -8.79 0.11 4.57
CA VAL A 183 -9.46 -1.06 3.99
C VAL A 183 -8.56 -1.65 2.91
N VAL A 184 -8.25 -2.95 3.04
CA VAL A 184 -7.56 -3.75 2.02
C VAL A 184 -8.47 -4.90 1.65
N ARG A 185 -8.97 -4.92 0.41
CA ARG A 185 -9.96 -5.92 0.00
C ARG A 185 -9.85 -6.37 -1.45
N ASP A 186 -10.51 -7.49 -1.76
CA ASP A 186 -10.66 -8.03 -3.13
C ASP A 186 -9.33 -8.15 -3.89
N SER A 187 -8.21 -8.28 -3.16
CA SER A 187 -6.86 -8.15 -3.69
C SER A 187 -6.11 -9.47 -3.66
N ILE A 188 -5.11 -9.60 -4.53
CA ILE A 188 -4.26 -10.79 -4.61
C ILE A 188 -2.81 -10.39 -4.39
N ALA A 189 -2.20 -10.95 -3.35
CA ALA A 189 -0.78 -10.82 -3.06
C ALA A 189 -0.11 -12.20 -3.15
N THR A 190 0.83 -12.36 -4.07
CA THR A 190 1.44 -13.65 -4.34
C THR A 190 2.95 -13.56 -4.61
N GLU A 191 3.72 -14.56 -4.19
CA GLU A 191 5.17 -14.62 -4.41
C GLU A 191 5.94 -13.40 -3.87
N ASN A 192 5.47 -12.79 -2.76
CA ASN A 192 6.16 -11.74 -2.01
C ASN A 192 6.81 -12.34 -0.75
N VAL A 193 7.58 -11.56 0.00
CA VAL A 193 7.97 -11.97 1.35
C VAL A 193 6.75 -11.87 2.25
N ALA A 194 6.21 -10.71 2.54
CA ALA A 194 4.88 -10.58 3.12
C ALA A 194 3.84 -10.37 2.01
N GLY A 195 2.73 -11.08 2.05
CA GLY A 195 1.64 -10.82 1.11
C GLY A 195 1.01 -9.45 1.38
N ILE A 196 0.44 -9.30 2.58
CA ILE A 196 -0.16 -8.05 3.09
C ILE A 196 0.46 -7.76 4.44
N GLU A 197 0.87 -6.53 4.69
CA GLU A 197 1.42 -6.09 5.96
C GLU A 197 0.75 -4.81 6.46
N ILE A 198 0.27 -4.84 7.71
CA ILE A 198 -0.28 -3.69 8.43
C ILE A 198 0.66 -3.39 9.58
N GLU A 199 1.43 -2.31 9.48
CA GLU A 199 2.46 -1.98 10.46
C GLU A 199 2.18 -0.66 11.18
N ASN A 200 2.25 -0.66 12.52
CA ASN A 200 2.07 0.54 13.35
C ASN A 200 0.83 1.37 12.94
N SER A 201 -0.26 0.71 12.60
CA SER A 201 -1.45 1.33 12.00
C SER A 201 -2.69 1.05 12.85
N TYR A 202 -3.75 1.85 12.67
CA TYR A 202 -4.98 1.79 13.46
C TYR A 202 -6.20 1.61 12.56
N ASP A 203 -7.22 0.92 13.10
CA ASP A 203 -8.54 0.82 12.49
C ASP A 203 -8.44 0.28 11.05
N ALA A 204 -7.96 -0.96 10.90
CA ALA A 204 -7.75 -1.59 9.61
C ALA A 204 -8.68 -2.81 9.41
N ASP A 205 -9.33 -2.87 8.26
CA ASP A 205 -10.05 -4.04 7.76
C ASP A 205 -9.29 -4.66 6.58
N VAL A 206 -8.91 -5.92 6.73
CA VAL A 206 -8.24 -6.71 5.69
C VAL A 206 -9.14 -7.91 5.39
N HIS A 207 -9.87 -7.86 4.26
CA HIS A 207 -10.89 -8.85 3.98
C HIS A 207 -11.05 -9.18 2.49
N ASP A 208 -11.63 -10.33 2.18
CA ASP A 208 -11.86 -10.81 0.81
C ASP A 208 -10.60 -10.86 -0.05
N ASN A 209 -9.41 -11.01 0.56
CA ASN A 209 -8.15 -11.08 -0.17
C ASN A 209 -7.67 -12.52 -0.34
N ILE A 210 -6.78 -12.71 -1.31
CA ILE A 210 -6.02 -13.94 -1.50
C ILE A 210 -4.53 -13.63 -1.25
N ALA A 211 -3.99 -14.19 -0.15
CA ALA A 211 -2.56 -14.13 0.16
C ALA A 211 -1.97 -15.54 0.04
N THR A 212 -1.33 -15.81 -1.09
CA THR A 212 -0.86 -17.16 -1.44
C THR A 212 0.55 -17.16 -2.00
N LYS A 213 1.30 -18.24 -1.79
CA LYS A 213 2.68 -18.37 -2.29
C LYS A 213 3.63 -17.25 -1.85
N ASN A 214 3.36 -16.60 -0.74
CA ASN A 214 4.31 -15.68 -0.10
C ASN A 214 5.20 -16.46 0.89
N THR A 215 6.15 -15.80 1.51
CA THR A 215 6.85 -16.35 2.69
C THR A 215 5.91 -16.32 3.90
N GLY A 216 5.24 -15.20 4.13
CA GLY A 216 4.14 -15.02 5.09
C GLY A 216 2.93 -14.38 4.41
N GLY A 217 1.71 -14.81 4.75
CA GLY A 217 0.48 -14.35 4.09
C GLY A 217 0.06 -12.96 4.50
N ILE A 218 -0.45 -12.79 5.73
CA ILE A 218 -0.90 -11.50 6.28
C ILE A 218 -0.16 -11.25 7.59
N LEU A 219 0.56 -10.13 7.68
CA LEU A 219 1.37 -9.73 8.83
C LEU A 219 0.78 -8.48 9.48
N VAL A 220 0.69 -8.46 10.83
CA VAL A 220 0.24 -7.30 11.60
C VAL A 220 1.27 -7.01 12.67
N PHE A 221 2.03 -5.94 12.46
CA PHE A 221 3.16 -5.59 13.29
C PHE A 221 2.95 -4.28 14.06
N ASP A 222 3.57 -4.21 15.24
CA ASP A 222 3.88 -2.95 15.91
C ASP A 222 5.37 -2.94 16.21
N LEU A 223 6.09 -1.95 15.72
CA LEU A 223 7.54 -1.83 15.84
C LEU A 223 7.91 -0.63 16.70
N PRO A 224 9.05 -0.70 17.43
CA PRO A 224 9.51 0.41 18.26
C PRO A 224 10.09 1.56 17.42
N SER A 225 10.18 2.72 18.03
CA SER A 225 10.91 3.89 17.52
C SER A 225 10.37 4.47 16.21
N LEU A 226 9.13 4.17 15.84
CA LEU A 226 8.43 4.80 14.74
C LEU A 226 7.58 5.99 15.22
N PRO A 227 7.28 6.99 14.37
CA PRO A 227 6.45 8.14 14.74
C PRO A 227 5.06 7.74 15.27
N MET A 228 4.40 6.79 14.63
CA MET A 228 3.15 6.19 15.10
C MET A 228 3.46 4.84 15.76
N GLN A 229 2.95 4.63 16.97
CA GLN A 229 3.16 3.42 17.77
C GLN A 229 1.86 2.93 18.38
N GLY A 230 1.89 1.68 18.83
CA GLY A 230 0.75 1.05 19.48
C GLY A 230 -0.35 0.69 18.50
N GLY A 231 0.01 0.08 17.39
CA GLY A 231 -0.92 -0.43 16.39
C GLY A 231 -2.07 -1.24 17.00
N HIS A 232 -3.31 -1.03 16.53
CA HIS A 232 -4.49 -1.65 17.11
C HIS A 232 -5.73 -1.61 16.22
N ASN A 233 -6.77 -2.36 16.63
CA ASN A 233 -8.06 -2.45 15.96
C ASN A 233 -7.90 -2.94 14.50
N VAL A 234 -7.21 -4.07 14.31
CA VAL A 234 -7.05 -4.69 13.00
C VAL A 234 -7.97 -5.90 12.92
N ARG A 235 -8.81 -5.96 11.88
CA ARG A 235 -9.68 -7.09 11.60
C ARG A 235 -9.22 -7.78 10.31
N ILE A 236 -9.01 -9.10 10.40
CA ILE A 236 -8.60 -9.95 9.28
C ILE A 236 -9.70 -10.99 9.10
N PHE A 237 -10.49 -10.88 8.04
CA PHE A 237 -11.66 -11.74 7.88
C PHE A 237 -11.99 -12.04 6.41
N GLU A 238 -12.62 -13.17 6.17
CA GLU A 238 -13.07 -13.60 4.84
C GLU A 238 -11.93 -13.67 3.78
N ASN A 239 -10.67 -13.83 4.24
CA ASN A 239 -9.52 -14.01 3.36
C ASN A 239 -9.24 -15.48 3.09
N ILE A 240 -8.59 -15.75 1.95
CA ILE A 240 -7.92 -17.03 1.65
C ILE A 240 -6.42 -16.82 1.85
N VAL A 241 -5.86 -17.46 2.89
CA VAL A 241 -4.44 -17.36 3.24
C VAL A 241 -3.83 -18.77 3.21
N ASN A 242 -3.30 -19.15 2.06
CA ASN A 242 -2.87 -20.51 1.85
C ASN A 242 -1.56 -20.63 1.07
N ASP A 243 -0.90 -21.81 1.20
CA ASP A 243 0.32 -22.17 0.44
C ASP A 243 1.40 -21.07 0.47
N ASN A 244 1.60 -20.42 1.63
CA ASN A 244 2.64 -19.42 1.78
C ASN A 244 3.99 -20.10 1.99
N SER A 245 4.54 -20.67 0.94
CA SER A 245 5.69 -21.58 0.94
C SER A 245 6.92 -21.04 0.21
N THR A 246 6.87 -19.80 -0.30
CA THR A 246 8.03 -19.18 -0.96
C THR A 246 9.16 -18.96 0.05
N PRO A 247 10.37 -19.47 -0.21
CA PRO A 247 11.52 -19.23 0.65
C PRO A 247 11.71 -17.74 0.91
N ASN A 248 12.05 -17.38 2.15
CA ASN A 248 12.24 -15.97 2.51
C ASN A 248 13.42 -15.36 1.73
N PHE A 249 13.14 -14.37 0.94
CA PHE A 249 14.11 -13.66 0.09
C PHE A 249 14.27 -12.20 0.47
N ALA A 250 13.80 -11.78 1.65
CA ALA A 250 13.98 -10.42 2.14
C ALA A 250 15.46 -10.08 2.33
N PRO A 251 15.86 -8.83 2.08
CA PRO A 251 17.19 -8.34 2.42
C PRO A 251 17.46 -8.51 3.91
N LYS A 252 18.69 -8.95 4.22
CA LYS A 252 19.11 -9.12 5.62
C LYS A 252 19.01 -7.82 6.39
N GLY A 253 18.42 -7.87 7.57
CA GLY A 253 18.22 -6.72 8.46
C GLY A 253 16.81 -6.16 8.43
N ASN A 254 16.01 -6.45 7.43
CA ASN A 254 14.58 -6.14 7.45
C ASN A 254 13.88 -7.03 8.47
N ILE A 255 12.83 -6.50 9.12
CA ILE A 255 12.07 -7.28 10.12
C ILE A 255 11.42 -8.51 9.48
N VAL A 256 10.92 -8.40 8.27
CA VAL A 256 10.29 -9.50 7.54
C VAL A 256 11.28 -10.63 7.16
N ALA A 257 12.59 -10.36 7.17
CA ALA A 257 13.59 -11.41 6.99
C ALA A 257 13.59 -12.44 8.14
N SER A 258 12.97 -12.12 9.27
CA SER A 258 12.78 -13.02 10.40
C SER A 258 11.48 -13.82 10.35
N VAL A 259 10.60 -13.55 9.39
CA VAL A 259 9.34 -14.28 9.22
C VAL A 259 9.63 -15.70 8.73
N PRO A 260 9.18 -16.73 9.45
CA PRO A 260 9.36 -18.11 9.01
C PRO A 260 8.57 -18.38 7.72
N THR A 261 9.20 -19.00 6.74
CA THR A 261 8.50 -19.51 5.55
C THR A 261 7.37 -20.43 5.96
N GLY A 262 6.20 -20.28 5.34
CA GLY A 262 5.04 -21.08 5.70
C GLY A 262 4.19 -20.48 6.80
N THR A 263 4.28 -19.18 7.02
CA THR A 263 3.41 -18.45 7.95
C THR A 263 2.13 -18.00 7.24
N GLY A 264 0.98 -18.33 7.78
CA GLY A 264 -0.31 -17.83 7.29
C GLY A 264 -0.55 -16.38 7.74
N VAL A 265 -1.09 -16.21 8.95
CA VAL A 265 -1.26 -14.90 9.59
C VAL A 265 -0.29 -14.76 10.74
N LEU A 266 0.42 -13.65 10.85
CA LEU A 266 1.34 -13.35 11.95
C LEU A 266 0.96 -12.03 12.62
N VAL A 267 0.73 -12.07 13.93
CA VAL A 267 0.54 -10.87 14.76
C VAL A 267 1.75 -10.72 15.69
N MET A 268 2.46 -9.59 15.58
CA MET A 268 3.60 -9.28 16.43
C MET A 268 3.41 -7.96 17.18
N ALA A 269 3.40 -8.03 18.50
CA ALA A 269 3.35 -6.89 19.42
C ALA A 269 2.13 -5.95 19.28
N ASN A 270 1.21 -6.22 18.36
CA ASN A 270 -0.01 -5.45 18.11
C ASN A 270 -1.11 -5.78 19.15
N ARG A 271 -2.21 -5.02 19.18
CA ARG A 271 -3.31 -5.23 20.12
C ARG A 271 -4.68 -5.08 19.47
N HIS A 272 -5.72 -5.65 20.11
CA HIS A 272 -7.08 -5.64 19.59
C HIS A 272 -7.12 -6.10 18.13
N VAL A 273 -6.57 -7.30 17.84
CA VAL A 273 -6.58 -7.90 16.51
C VAL A 273 -7.59 -9.04 16.49
N GLU A 274 -8.51 -9.01 15.53
CA GLU A 274 -9.46 -10.10 15.30
C GLU A 274 -9.15 -10.84 14.00
N ILE A 275 -9.04 -12.16 14.07
CA ILE A 275 -8.80 -13.06 12.93
C ILE A 275 -9.97 -14.01 12.84
N PHE A 276 -10.88 -13.81 11.91
CA PHE A 276 -12.12 -14.59 11.88
C PHE A 276 -12.64 -14.87 10.46
N ASP A 277 -13.35 -15.97 10.32
CA ASP A 277 -14.02 -16.39 9.09
C ASP A 277 -13.10 -16.47 7.84
N ASN A 278 -11.78 -16.67 8.05
CA ASN A 278 -10.81 -16.89 6.98
C ASN A 278 -10.69 -18.38 6.63
N VAL A 279 -10.21 -18.68 5.42
CA VAL A 279 -9.72 -19.99 5.02
C VAL A 279 -8.19 -19.98 5.12
N LEU A 280 -7.66 -20.72 6.08
CA LEU A 280 -6.22 -20.79 6.40
C LEU A 280 -5.73 -22.23 6.18
N ALA A 281 -4.89 -22.46 5.16
CA ALA A 281 -4.48 -23.82 4.82
C ALA A 281 -3.09 -23.87 4.17
N ASP A 282 -2.49 -25.04 4.22
CA ASP A 282 -1.24 -25.37 3.53
C ASP A 282 -0.05 -24.43 3.88
N ASN A 283 -0.09 -23.82 5.05
CA ASN A 283 0.99 -23.00 5.59
C ASN A 283 1.94 -23.89 6.40
N GLY A 284 3.12 -24.15 5.86
CA GLY A 284 4.06 -25.16 6.39
C GLY A 284 4.45 -24.94 7.85
N THR A 285 4.61 -23.69 8.28
CA THR A 285 4.95 -23.33 9.66
C THR A 285 3.72 -23.24 10.55
N ALA A 286 2.76 -22.40 10.23
CA ALA A 286 1.54 -22.24 11.03
C ALA A 286 0.47 -21.44 10.28
N ASN A 287 -0.80 -21.76 10.48
CA ASN A 287 -1.89 -20.95 9.96
C ASN A 287 -2.01 -19.60 10.68
N VAL A 288 -1.78 -19.55 11.99
CA VAL A 288 -1.76 -18.34 12.80
C VAL A 288 -0.60 -18.37 13.77
N MET A 289 0.17 -17.29 13.84
CA MET A 289 1.23 -17.08 14.83
C MET A 289 0.98 -15.78 15.59
N ILE A 290 1.12 -15.81 16.90
CA ILE A 290 0.99 -14.63 17.77
C ILE A 290 2.27 -14.57 18.60
N VAL A 291 3.10 -13.54 18.37
CA VAL A 291 4.44 -13.45 18.94
C VAL A 291 4.74 -12.08 19.53
N GLY A 292 5.64 -12.03 20.51
CA GLY A 292 6.21 -10.77 20.99
C GLY A 292 7.36 -10.30 20.09
N TYR A 293 7.59 -8.99 20.06
CA TYR A 293 8.81 -8.43 19.51
C TYR A 293 9.97 -8.73 20.45
N ARG A 294 10.98 -9.43 19.97
CA ARG A 294 12.07 -9.99 20.82
C ARG A 294 13.43 -9.35 20.60
N TYR A 295 13.51 -8.36 19.73
CA TYR A 295 14.77 -7.66 19.49
C TYR A 295 15.00 -6.55 20.51
N GLU A 296 16.27 -6.22 20.75
CA GLU A 296 16.64 -5.11 21.65
C GLU A 296 16.08 -3.79 21.08
N HIS A 297 15.50 -2.97 21.96
CA HIS A 297 15.02 -1.63 21.63
C HIS A 297 15.24 -0.69 22.82
N LYS A 298 15.39 0.60 22.53
CA LYS A 298 15.57 1.64 23.54
C LYS A 298 14.28 2.43 23.84
N ASP A 299 13.19 2.10 23.19
CA ASP A 299 11.92 2.78 23.33
C ASP A 299 11.21 2.31 24.61
N ALA A 300 11.22 3.15 25.64
CA ALA A 300 10.63 2.84 26.94
C ALA A 300 9.07 2.82 26.92
N LYS A 301 8.44 3.35 25.88
CA LYS A 301 6.98 3.38 25.73
C LYS A 301 6.46 2.18 24.95
N TYR A 302 7.32 1.51 24.22
CA TYR A 302 6.96 0.41 23.39
C TYR A 302 6.51 -0.81 24.17
N GLN A 303 5.46 -1.46 23.71
CA GLN A 303 4.92 -2.70 24.31
C GLN A 303 5.21 -3.89 23.38
N PRO A 304 6.20 -4.71 23.71
CA PRO A 304 6.65 -5.79 22.84
C PRO A 304 5.72 -7.03 22.80
N LEU A 305 4.69 -7.07 23.64
CA LEU A 305 3.79 -8.23 23.72
C LEU A 305 2.45 -7.94 23.05
N PRO A 306 1.92 -8.85 22.24
CA PRO A 306 0.57 -8.74 21.69
C PRO A 306 -0.48 -8.84 22.80
N ARG A 307 -1.60 -8.16 22.66
CA ARG A 307 -2.68 -8.15 23.65
C ARG A 307 -4.04 -8.13 22.97
N ASP A 308 -5.01 -8.75 23.61
CA ASP A 308 -6.41 -8.74 23.17
C ASP A 308 -6.56 -9.26 21.72
N ILE A 309 -5.97 -10.43 21.45
CA ILE A 309 -6.04 -11.08 20.16
C ILE A 309 -7.14 -12.14 20.18
N VAL A 310 -8.07 -12.04 19.23
CA VAL A 310 -9.18 -12.99 19.09
C VAL A 310 -9.05 -13.76 17.79
N VAL A 311 -9.06 -15.09 17.87
CA VAL A 311 -9.07 -16.00 16.72
C VAL A 311 -10.32 -16.84 16.79
N ARG A 312 -11.23 -16.71 15.83
CA ARG A 312 -12.53 -17.40 15.85
C ARG A 312 -13.08 -17.69 14.45
N GLY A 313 -13.90 -18.71 14.32
CA GLY A 313 -14.67 -18.97 13.09
C GLY A 313 -13.86 -19.32 11.83
N ASN A 314 -12.53 -19.40 11.91
CA ASN A 314 -11.68 -19.70 10.75
C ASN A 314 -11.79 -21.17 10.35
N GLN A 315 -11.74 -21.43 9.05
CA GLN A 315 -11.58 -22.77 8.50
C GLN A 315 -10.08 -23.10 8.43
N HIS A 316 -9.64 -24.06 9.23
CA HIS A 316 -8.24 -24.48 9.28
C HIS A 316 -8.04 -25.75 8.46
N GLY A 317 -7.25 -25.68 7.40
CA GLY A 317 -6.71 -26.83 6.71
C GLY A 317 -5.34 -27.25 7.27
N LYS A 318 -4.56 -27.97 6.48
CA LYS A 318 -3.26 -28.48 6.90
C LYS A 318 -2.30 -27.33 7.23
N ALA A 319 -1.53 -27.48 8.33
CA ALA A 319 -0.49 -26.54 8.73
C ALA A 319 0.52 -27.24 9.68
N GLY A 320 1.64 -26.58 9.98
CA GLY A 320 2.62 -27.04 10.97
C GLY A 320 3.44 -28.26 10.54
N TYR A 321 3.41 -28.63 9.28
CA TYR A 321 4.11 -29.82 8.76
C TYR A 321 5.56 -29.56 8.34
N ALA A 322 6.00 -28.30 8.28
CA ALA A 322 7.35 -27.89 7.92
C ALA A 322 7.71 -26.56 8.63
N PRO A 323 7.77 -26.51 9.97
CA PRO A 323 8.05 -25.29 10.70
C PRO A 323 9.45 -24.76 10.39
N ALA A 324 9.55 -23.56 9.83
CA ALA A 324 10.79 -22.97 9.34
C ALA A 324 11.41 -21.98 10.36
N PHE A 325 11.54 -22.38 11.62
CA PHE A 325 12.22 -21.64 12.68
C PHE A 325 13.03 -22.57 13.57
N GLU A 326 13.96 -22.01 14.34
CA GLU A 326 14.81 -22.78 15.23
C GLU A 326 13.98 -23.58 16.25
N GLY A 327 14.21 -24.88 16.32
CA GLY A 327 13.44 -25.79 17.18
C GLY A 327 12.05 -26.17 16.59
N GLY A 328 11.67 -25.67 15.46
CA GLY A 328 10.35 -25.95 14.84
C GLY A 328 10.11 -27.44 14.58
N ALA A 329 11.12 -28.16 14.12
CA ALA A 329 11.02 -29.60 13.87
C ALA A 329 10.73 -30.47 15.14
N GLN A 330 10.86 -29.91 16.33
CA GLN A 330 10.56 -30.59 17.59
C GLN A 330 9.08 -30.54 17.99
N ILE A 331 8.32 -29.67 17.33
CA ILE A 331 6.89 -29.43 17.60
C ILE A 331 6.00 -29.75 16.40
N ALA A 332 6.59 -30.21 15.29
CA ALA A 332 5.88 -30.61 14.06
C ALA A 332 5.22 -32.00 14.18
#